data_ebbab33824570e2ea8f08c5b6d35359f
#
_entry.id   ebbab33824570e2ea8f08c5b6d35359f
#
_cell.length_a   1.000
_cell.length_b   1.000
_cell.length_c   1.000
_cell.angle_alpha   90.00
_cell.angle_beta   90.00
_cell.angle_gamma   90.00
#
_symmetry.space_group_name_H-M   'P 1'
#
loop_
_entity.id
_entity.type
_entity.pdbx_description
1 polymer ?
#
loop_
_entity_poly.entity_id
_entity_poly.type
_entity_poly.pdbx_seq_one_letter_code
_entity_poly.pdbx_strand_id
1 'polypeptide(L)'
;IMTCVDAEVKACDEIQIVHTYDEMMQANKAGKIYIFKGIEGLAAIGEDLSKIDKYYDFGCRHAMLTWNEANALGAGALSGQSYGLTAAGKEAAKLIQAKGMLLDVSHLNDAGFWDIVKLAKKPIVASHSNSRVMCDVPRNLTDDQLRAIRDLDGVVGLNSFNIFVDHDPAKQTVENLARHAEHMIDIMGIDHVGCGFDFFEFIEDEETMGSMAASST
;
A
#
# COMPACT_ATOMS: atom_id res chain seq x y z
N ILE A 1 13.96 -7.87 -11.86
CA ILE A 1 13.40 -8.14 -10.51
C ILE A 1 12.28 -9.19 -10.62
N MET A 2 11.19 -8.97 -11.36
CA MET A 2 10.04 -9.91 -11.41
C MET A 2 10.46 -11.34 -11.81
N THR A 3 11.32 -11.48 -12.82
CA THR A 3 11.85 -12.79 -13.26
C THR A 3 12.75 -13.46 -12.22
N CYS A 4 13.45 -12.68 -11.38
CA CYS A 4 14.24 -13.24 -10.29
C CYS A 4 13.32 -13.83 -9.20
N VAL A 5 12.26 -13.10 -8.81
CA VAL A 5 11.27 -13.61 -7.85
C VAL A 5 10.63 -14.90 -8.36
N ASP A 6 10.25 -14.97 -9.64
CA ASP A 6 9.67 -16.18 -10.24
C ASP A 6 10.65 -17.36 -10.21
N ALA A 7 11.95 -17.11 -10.43
CA ALA A 7 12.98 -18.15 -10.39
C ALA A 7 13.22 -18.67 -8.96
N GLU A 8 13.30 -17.76 -7.98
CA GLU A 8 13.49 -18.14 -6.57
C GLU A 8 12.29 -18.93 -6.03
N VAL A 9 11.08 -18.46 -6.29
CA VAL A 9 9.86 -19.18 -5.87
C VAL A 9 9.77 -20.55 -6.52
N LYS A 10 10.16 -20.66 -7.81
CA LYS A 10 10.19 -21.96 -8.51
C LYS A 10 11.21 -22.95 -7.93
N ALA A 11 12.25 -22.43 -7.29
CA ALA A 11 13.29 -23.26 -6.65
C ALA A 11 12.94 -23.65 -5.20
N CYS A 12 11.82 -23.14 -4.65
CA CYS A 12 11.42 -23.37 -3.27
C CYS A 12 9.99 -23.95 -3.21
N ASP A 13 9.88 -25.21 -2.79
CA ASP A 13 8.59 -25.90 -2.70
C ASP A 13 7.66 -25.36 -1.60
N GLU A 14 8.21 -24.60 -0.64
CA GLU A 14 7.45 -24.05 0.50
C GLU A 14 6.73 -22.74 0.15
N ILE A 15 7.10 -22.09 -0.96
CA ILE A 15 6.55 -20.79 -1.39
C ILE A 15 5.76 -20.96 -2.66
N GLN A 16 4.66 -20.20 -2.79
CA GLN A 16 3.83 -20.16 -3.99
C GLN A 16 3.42 -18.72 -4.33
N ILE A 17 3.61 -18.33 -5.60
CA ILE A 17 2.97 -17.10 -6.12
C ILE A 17 1.51 -17.40 -6.38
N VAL A 18 0.63 -16.52 -5.89
CA VAL A 18 -0.81 -16.61 -6.07
C VAL A 18 -1.35 -15.38 -6.78
N HIS A 19 -2.39 -15.54 -7.59
CA HIS A 19 -3.03 -14.48 -8.38
C HIS A 19 -4.50 -14.33 -8.06
N THR A 20 -5.08 -15.31 -7.35
CA THR A 20 -6.50 -15.36 -6.99
C THR A 20 -6.68 -15.78 -5.54
N TYR A 21 -7.85 -15.46 -4.97
CA TYR A 21 -8.24 -15.91 -3.64
C TYR A 21 -8.23 -17.43 -3.51
N ASP A 22 -8.74 -18.14 -4.53
CA ASP A 22 -8.79 -19.61 -4.52
C ASP A 22 -7.39 -20.22 -4.48
N GLU A 23 -6.43 -19.69 -5.27
CA GLU A 23 -5.03 -20.12 -5.22
C GLU A 23 -4.41 -19.84 -3.84
N MET A 24 -4.70 -18.68 -3.23
CA MET A 24 -4.27 -18.36 -1.88
C MET A 24 -4.79 -19.37 -0.86
N MET A 25 -6.09 -19.68 -0.90
CA MET A 25 -6.71 -20.65 0.01
C MET A 25 -6.16 -22.07 -0.19
N GLN A 26 -5.85 -22.46 -1.43
CA GLN A 26 -5.23 -23.75 -1.74
C GLN A 26 -3.80 -23.82 -1.19
N ALA A 27 -2.99 -22.77 -1.38
CA ALA A 27 -1.63 -22.68 -0.84
C ALA A 27 -1.64 -22.74 0.70
N ASN A 28 -2.52 -21.95 1.34
CA ASN A 28 -2.69 -21.96 2.79
C ASN A 28 -3.07 -23.37 3.32
N LYS A 29 -4.02 -24.03 2.68
CA LYS A 29 -4.43 -25.40 3.04
C LYS A 29 -3.30 -26.43 2.86
N ALA A 30 -2.41 -26.20 1.91
CA ALA A 30 -1.22 -27.01 1.68
C ALA A 30 -0.06 -26.68 2.64
N GLY A 31 -0.22 -25.72 3.56
CA GLY A 31 0.81 -25.28 4.49
C GLY A 31 1.94 -24.48 3.82
N LYS A 32 1.71 -23.93 2.64
CA LYS A 32 2.69 -23.12 1.92
C LYS A 32 2.62 -21.65 2.33
N ILE A 33 3.76 -20.99 2.27
CA ILE A 33 3.84 -19.52 2.25
C ILE A 33 3.34 -19.07 0.87
N TYR A 34 2.38 -18.18 0.84
CA TYR A 34 1.91 -17.59 -0.42
C TYR A 34 2.24 -16.11 -0.48
N ILE A 35 2.60 -15.67 -1.67
CA ILE A 35 2.91 -14.28 -1.98
C ILE A 35 2.13 -13.85 -3.22
N PHE A 36 1.77 -12.60 -3.29
CA PHE A 36 1.32 -11.97 -4.55
C PHE A 36 2.17 -10.74 -4.84
N LYS A 37 2.38 -10.49 -6.14
CA LYS A 37 3.24 -9.40 -6.59
C LYS A 37 2.47 -8.09 -6.60
N GLY A 38 3.09 -7.03 -6.09
CA GLY A 38 2.58 -5.67 -6.12
C GLY A 38 3.58 -4.68 -6.72
N ILE A 39 3.07 -3.51 -7.09
CA ILE A 39 3.88 -2.38 -7.53
C ILE A 39 3.62 -1.21 -6.60
N GLU A 40 4.66 -0.76 -5.93
CA GLU A 40 4.66 0.42 -5.08
C GLU A 40 5.08 1.63 -5.90
N GLY A 41 4.06 2.41 -6.32
CA GLY A 41 4.26 3.58 -7.18
C GLY A 41 4.41 3.25 -8.67
N LEU A 42 3.57 3.87 -9.48
CA LEU A 42 3.54 3.71 -10.93
C LEU A 42 4.24 4.84 -11.69
N ALA A 43 5.17 5.59 -11.06
CA ALA A 43 5.91 6.68 -11.71
C ALA A 43 6.54 6.26 -13.05
N ALA A 44 7.06 5.03 -13.14
CA ALA A 44 7.75 4.52 -14.32
C ALA A 44 6.85 4.35 -15.57
N ILE A 45 5.53 4.37 -15.41
CA ILE A 45 4.64 4.29 -16.59
C ILE A 45 4.43 5.64 -17.28
N GLY A 46 4.65 6.77 -16.56
CA GLY A 46 4.26 8.09 -17.05
C GLY A 46 2.75 8.13 -17.30
N GLU A 47 2.35 8.62 -18.48
CA GLU A 47 0.94 8.62 -18.92
C GLU A 47 0.58 7.40 -19.80
N ASP A 48 1.52 6.49 -20.03
CA ASP A 48 1.29 5.29 -20.86
C ASP A 48 0.62 4.19 -20.04
N LEU A 49 -0.69 4.27 -19.93
CA LEU A 49 -1.50 3.33 -19.15
C LEU A 49 -1.47 1.89 -19.69
N SER A 50 -1.03 1.67 -20.95
CA SER A 50 -0.88 0.32 -21.49
C SER A 50 0.17 -0.50 -20.75
N LYS A 51 1.09 0.14 -20.02
CA LYS A 51 2.07 -0.52 -19.18
C LYS A 51 1.45 -1.24 -17.97
N ILE A 52 0.25 -0.85 -17.54
CA ILE A 52 -0.51 -1.56 -16.49
C ILE A 52 -0.83 -2.99 -16.95
N ASP A 53 -1.13 -3.17 -18.25
CA ASP A 53 -1.34 -4.50 -18.84
C ASP A 53 -0.10 -5.39 -18.67
N LYS A 54 1.09 -4.83 -18.91
CA LYS A 54 2.35 -5.56 -18.74
C LYS A 54 2.59 -5.99 -17.30
N TYR A 55 2.31 -5.12 -16.33
CA TYR A 55 2.43 -5.51 -14.91
C TYR A 55 1.43 -6.60 -14.53
N TYR A 56 0.20 -6.51 -15.02
CA TYR A 56 -0.80 -7.56 -14.81
C TYR A 56 -0.35 -8.90 -15.42
N ASP A 57 0.18 -8.89 -16.64
CA ASP A 57 0.70 -10.06 -17.35
C ASP A 57 1.93 -10.66 -16.64
N PHE A 58 2.76 -9.83 -15.97
CA PHE A 58 3.82 -10.28 -15.06
C PHE A 58 3.30 -10.87 -13.74
N GLY A 59 2.00 -10.94 -13.55
CA GLY A 59 1.37 -11.50 -12.37
C GLY A 59 1.14 -10.53 -11.22
N CYS A 60 1.33 -9.21 -11.41
CA CYS A 60 1.00 -8.23 -10.37
C CYS A 60 -0.51 -8.18 -10.16
N ARG A 61 -0.92 -8.15 -8.89
CA ARG A 61 -2.33 -8.08 -8.47
C ARG A 61 -2.63 -6.93 -7.52
N HIS A 62 -1.65 -6.08 -7.30
CA HIS A 62 -1.71 -4.91 -6.42
C HIS A 62 -0.93 -3.77 -7.05
N ALA A 63 -1.43 -2.53 -6.94
CA ALA A 63 -0.75 -1.35 -7.45
C ALA A 63 -1.11 -0.08 -6.67
N MET A 64 -0.08 0.75 -6.42
CA MET A 64 -0.18 2.13 -5.95
C MET A 64 0.08 3.10 -7.10
N LEU A 65 -0.65 4.21 -7.16
CA LEU A 65 -0.46 5.22 -8.21
C LEU A 65 0.79 6.07 -7.98
N THR A 66 1.07 6.41 -6.73
CA THR A 66 2.22 7.24 -6.33
C THR A 66 3.05 6.52 -5.28
N TRP A 67 4.28 6.94 -5.13
CA TRP A 67 5.03 6.84 -3.89
C TRP A 67 4.93 8.21 -3.18
N ASN A 68 5.95 8.68 -2.47
CA ASN A 68 5.89 9.92 -1.69
C ASN A 68 5.82 11.19 -2.55
N GLU A 69 6.37 11.17 -3.77
CA GLU A 69 6.44 12.30 -4.68
C GLU A 69 5.19 12.42 -5.56
N ALA A 70 5.09 13.54 -6.26
CA ALA A 70 4.15 13.69 -7.36
C ALA A 70 4.69 13.03 -8.63
N ASN A 71 3.81 12.39 -9.39
CA ASN A 71 4.12 11.82 -10.70
C ASN A 71 3.02 12.15 -11.73
N ALA A 72 3.07 11.56 -12.92
CA ALA A 72 2.09 11.79 -13.97
C ALA A 72 0.65 11.39 -13.58
N LEU A 73 0.46 10.55 -12.55
CA LEU A 73 -0.84 10.03 -12.14
C LEU A 73 -1.46 10.80 -10.97
N GLY A 74 -0.66 11.43 -10.12
CA GLY A 74 -1.15 12.14 -8.95
C GLY A 74 -0.06 12.64 -8.03
N ALA A 75 -0.49 13.11 -6.87
CA ALA A 75 0.38 13.64 -5.83
C ALA A 75 0.51 12.66 -4.67
N GLY A 76 1.74 12.31 -4.30
CA GLY A 76 2.06 11.54 -3.11
C GLY A 76 1.97 12.38 -1.84
N ALA A 77 1.92 11.71 -0.70
CA ALA A 77 1.69 12.32 0.62
C ALA A 77 2.75 13.36 1.03
N LEU A 78 3.98 13.21 0.53
CA LEU A 78 5.10 14.11 0.87
C LEU A 78 5.49 15.03 -0.28
N SER A 79 4.69 15.06 -1.37
CA SER A 79 4.98 15.87 -2.55
C SER A 79 4.85 17.39 -2.35
N GLY A 80 4.24 17.82 -1.24
CA GLY A 80 3.89 19.22 -1.00
C GLY A 80 2.79 19.78 -1.92
N GLN A 81 2.16 18.93 -2.75
CA GLN A 81 1.11 19.33 -3.68
C GLN A 81 -0.27 19.24 -3.02
N SER A 82 -1.16 20.15 -3.40
CA SER A 82 -2.55 20.19 -2.89
C SER A 82 -3.57 19.52 -3.82
N TYR A 83 -3.20 19.22 -5.07
CA TYR A 83 -4.07 18.48 -5.98
C TYR A 83 -4.00 16.96 -5.71
N GLY A 84 -5.03 16.22 -6.09
CA GLY A 84 -5.10 14.77 -5.96
C GLY A 84 -4.64 14.04 -7.23
N LEU A 85 -5.56 13.30 -7.87
CA LEU A 85 -5.26 12.55 -9.09
C LEU A 85 -5.33 13.44 -10.32
N THR A 86 -4.40 13.23 -11.26
CA THR A 86 -4.50 13.76 -12.61
C THR A 86 -5.62 13.06 -13.41
N ALA A 87 -5.90 13.52 -14.62
CA ALA A 87 -6.81 12.80 -15.52
C ALA A 87 -6.30 11.39 -15.83
N ALA A 88 -4.99 11.23 -16.08
CA ALA A 88 -4.35 9.94 -16.29
C ALA A 88 -4.43 9.05 -15.03
N GLY A 89 -4.24 9.62 -13.84
CA GLY A 89 -4.37 8.89 -12.57
C GLY A 89 -5.78 8.36 -12.33
N LYS A 90 -6.80 9.13 -12.65
CA LYS A 90 -8.21 8.69 -12.56
C LYS A 90 -8.52 7.52 -13.50
N GLU A 91 -8.00 7.56 -14.70
CA GLU A 91 -8.15 6.45 -15.66
C GLU A 91 -7.32 5.23 -15.25
N ALA A 92 -6.10 5.42 -14.72
CA ALA A 92 -5.28 4.33 -14.17
C ALA A 92 -5.99 3.61 -13.01
N ALA A 93 -6.60 4.34 -12.07
CA ALA A 93 -7.36 3.77 -10.96
C ALA A 93 -8.53 2.89 -11.44
N LYS A 94 -9.28 3.37 -12.45
CA LYS A 94 -10.38 2.60 -13.06
C LYS A 94 -9.86 1.33 -13.73
N LEU A 95 -8.76 1.43 -14.48
CA LEU A 95 -8.16 0.31 -15.19
C LEU A 95 -7.65 -0.77 -14.21
N ILE A 96 -6.95 -0.36 -13.15
CA ILE A 96 -6.47 -1.26 -12.08
C ILE A 96 -7.66 -2.06 -11.50
N GLN A 97 -8.73 -1.38 -11.11
CA GLN A 97 -9.91 -2.04 -10.55
C GLN A 97 -10.65 -2.91 -11.59
N ALA A 98 -10.72 -2.47 -12.85
CA ALA A 98 -11.35 -3.25 -13.93
C ALA A 98 -10.63 -4.58 -14.16
N LYS A 99 -9.30 -4.59 -14.05
CA LYS A 99 -8.47 -5.80 -14.14
C LYS A 99 -8.57 -6.72 -12.90
N GLY A 100 -9.26 -6.31 -11.85
CA GLY A 100 -9.34 -7.07 -10.60
C GLY A 100 -8.07 -6.98 -9.75
N MET A 101 -7.21 -5.99 -10.00
CA MET A 101 -6.07 -5.69 -9.13
C MET A 101 -6.55 -4.90 -7.91
N LEU A 102 -5.88 -5.09 -6.78
CA LEU A 102 -6.06 -4.27 -5.58
C LEU A 102 -5.52 -2.86 -5.85
N LEU A 103 -6.36 -1.86 -5.65
CA LEU A 103 -5.97 -0.46 -5.71
C LEU A 103 -5.61 0.01 -4.31
N ASP A 104 -4.36 0.42 -4.14
CA ASP A 104 -3.82 0.82 -2.86
C ASP A 104 -3.72 2.34 -2.77
N VAL A 105 -4.15 2.88 -1.63
CA VAL A 105 -4.15 4.32 -1.33
C VAL A 105 -3.00 4.74 -0.40
N SER A 106 -2.18 3.81 0.07
CA SER A 106 -0.94 4.16 0.77
C SER A 106 -0.10 5.08 -0.11
N HIS A 107 0.61 6.02 0.48
CA HIS A 107 1.38 7.06 -0.20
C HIS A 107 0.59 8.15 -0.96
N LEU A 108 -0.70 8.04 -1.17
CA LEU A 108 -1.47 9.16 -1.74
C LEU A 108 -1.59 10.32 -0.73
N ASN A 109 -1.57 11.56 -1.23
CA ASN A 109 -2.00 12.68 -0.41
C ASN A 109 -3.51 12.64 -0.16
N ASP A 110 -4.01 13.45 0.79
CA ASP A 110 -5.42 13.45 1.17
C ASP A 110 -6.36 13.72 -0.02
N ALA A 111 -5.99 14.64 -0.93
CA ALA A 111 -6.81 14.95 -2.10
C ALA A 111 -6.90 13.75 -3.06
N GLY A 112 -5.78 13.05 -3.30
CA GLY A 112 -5.73 11.82 -4.10
C GLY A 112 -6.52 10.68 -3.47
N PHE A 113 -6.42 10.53 -2.16
CA PHE A 113 -7.24 9.57 -1.42
C PHE A 113 -8.74 9.78 -1.67
N TRP A 114 -9.24 11.01 -1.48
CA TRP A 114 -10.65 11.30 -1.69
C TRP A 114 -11.08 11.23 -3.16
N ASP A 115 -10.18 11.44 -4.11
CA ASP A 115 -10.45 11.17 -5.52
C ASP A 115 -10.66 9.67 -5.77
N ILE A 116 -9.84 8.79 -5.15
CA ILE A 116 -10.04 7.33 -5.22
C ILE A 116 -11.36 6.92 -4.60
N VAL A 117 -11.70 7.39 -3.39
CA VAL A 117 -12.96 7.04 -2.72
C VAL A 117 -14.18 7.36 -3.61
N LYS A 118 -14.16 8.51 -4.33
CA LYS A 118 -15.23 8.88 -5.26
C LYS A 118 -15.31 7.98 -6.50
N LEU A 119 -14.19 7.38 -6.92
CA LEU A 119 -14.10 6.57 -8.14
C LEU A 119 -14.26 5.08 -7.88
N ALA A 120 -13.93 4.62 -6.68
CA ALA A 120 -13.86 3.21 -6.33
C ALA A 120 -15.23 2.53 -6.45
N LYS A 121 -15.21 1.36 -7.11
CA LYS A 121 -16.39 0.47 -7.26
C LYS A 121 -16.13 -0.91 -6.66
N LYS A 122 -14.95 -1.13 -6.13
CA LYS A 122 -14.48 -2.34 -5.47
C LYS A 122 -13.73 -1.93 -4.22
N PRO A 123 -13.52 -2.84 -3.26
CA PRO A 123 -12.69 -2.59 -2.10
C PRO A 123 -11.34 -1.97 -2.49
N ILE A 124 -10.87 -1.06 -1.65
CA ILE A 124 -9.53 -0.47 -1.73
C ILE A 124 -8.73 -0.88 -0.51
N VAL A 125 -7.41 -0.79 -0.59
CA VAL A 125 -6.54 -1.10 0.55
C VAL A 125 -5.63 0.08 0.84
N ALA A 126 -5.25 0.24 2.09
CA ALA A 126 -4.05 0.96 2.48
C ALA A 126 -3.09 -0.10 3.04
N SER A 127 -2.18 -0.60 2.22
CA SER A 127 -1.37 -1.77 2.57
C SER A 127 -0.46 -1.52 3.77
N HIS A 128 -0.03 -0.26 4.01
CA HIS A 128 0.86 0.12 5.10
C HIS A 128 0.65 1.58 5.53
N SER A 129 -0.31 1.80 6.44
CA SER A 129 -0.64 3.13 7.00
C SER A 129 -1.16 3.00 8.42
N ASN A 130 -0.88 4.00 9.29
CA ASN A 130 -1.32 4.03 10.67
C ASN A 130 -2.42 5.07 10.90
N SER A 131 -2.80 5.29 12.16
CA SER A 131 -3.76 6.32 12.57
C SER A 131 -3.09 7.69 12.71
N ARG A 132 -3.61 8.71 12.02
CA ARG A 132 -3.14 10.09 12.12
C ARG A 132 -3.47 10.73 13.47
N VAL A 133 -4.53 10.28 14.13
CA VAL A 133 -4.87 10.75 15.48
C VAL A 133 -3.80 10.35 16.50
N MET A 134 -3.16 9.19 16.30
CA MET A 134 -2.10 8.72 17.20
C MET A 134 -0.74 9.35 16.88
N CYS A 135 -0.44 9.55 15.60
CA CYS A 135 0.78 10.22 15.14
C CYS A 135 0.45 11.04 13.89
N ASP A 136 0.48 12.37 14.03
CA ASP A 136 0.06 13.31 12.98
C ASP A 136 1.16 13.49 11.92
N VAL A 137 1.22 12.54 11.01
CA VAL A 137 2.08 12.58 9.82
C VAL A 137 1.25 12.35 8.54
N PRO A 138 1.64 12.93 7.39
CA PRO A 138 0.86 12.83 6.15
C PRO A 138 0.64 11.39 5.64
N ARG A 139 1.53 10.45 6.03
CA ARG A 139 1.46 9.04 5.66
C ARG A 139 0.42 8.25 6.45
N ASN A 140 -0.04 8.78 7.58
CA ASN A 140 -1.08 8.19 8.42
C ASN A 140 -2.48 8.65 7.99
N LEU A 141 -3.49 7.84 8.26
CA LEU A 141 -4.88 8.04 7.86
C LEU A 141 -5.68 8.74 8.96
N THR A 142 -6.50 9.70 8.58
CA THR A 142 -7.50 10.29 9.47
C THR A 142 -8.63 9.30 9.75
N ASP A 143 -9.38 9.52 10.83
CA ASP A 143 -10.56 8.69 11.17
C ASP A 143 -11.59 8.64 10.04
N ASP A 144 -11.77 9.75 9.31
CA ASP A 144 -12.71 9.79 8.17
C ASP A 144 -12.20 8.96 6.99
N GLN A 145 -10.89 8.93 6.77
CA GLN A 145 -10.27 8.05 5.76
C GLN A 145 -10.39 6.58 6.17
N LEU A 146 -10.17 6.26 7.45
CA LEU A 146 -10.37 4.91 7.97
C LEU A 146 -11.82 4.45 7.76
N ARG A 147 -12.80 5.29 8.10
CA ARG A 147 -14.22 5.00 7.86
C ARG A 147 -14.53 4.78 6.38
N ALA A 148 -13.98 5.63 5.50
CA ALA A 148 -14.19 5.51 4.06
C ALA A 148 -13.64 4.19 3.48
N ILE A 149 -12.48 3.72 3.96
CA ILE A 149 -11.93 2.41 3.58
C ILE A 149 -12.84 1.28 4.05
N ARG A 150 -13.28 1.31 5.31
CA ARG A 150 -14.24 0.34 5.86
C ARG A 150 -15.53 0.30 5.03
N ASP A 151 -16.12 1.47 4.72
CA ASP A 151 -17.39 1.59 4.01
C ASP A 151 -17.30 1.06 2.55
N LEU A 152 -16.08 0.97 2.02
CA LEU A 152 -15.75 0.31 0.75
C LEU A 152 -15.33 -1.16 0.93
N ASP A 153 -15.55 -1.75 2.10
CA ASP A 153 -15.16 -3.13 2.44
C ASP A 153 -13.64 -3.38 2.26
N GLY A 154 -12.85 -2.35 2.54
CA GLY A 154 -11.40 -2.35 2.39
C GLY A 154 -10.66 -2.72 3.67
N VAL A 155 -9.34 -2.78 3.58
CA VAL A 155 -8.44 -3.14 4.69
C VAL A 155 -7.30 -2.14 4.81
N VAL A 156 -6.86 -1.87 6.04
CA VAL A 156 -5.66 -1.10 6.34
C VAL A 156 -4.63 -2.01 7.01
N GLY A 157 -3.44 -2.08 6.46
CA GLY A 157 -2.27 -2.74 7.04
C GLY A 157 -1.48 -1.77 7.93
N LEU A 158 -1.16 -2.23 9.13
CA LEU A 158 -0.41 -1.47 10.13
C LEU A 158 1.06 -1.38 9.72
N ASN A 159 1.60 -0.16 9.61
CA ASN A 159 2.99 0.11 9.21
C ASN A 159 3.92 0.16 10.43
N SER A 160 5.07 -0.51 10.38
CA SER A 160 6.05 -0.54 11.47
C SER A 160 7.12 0.54 11.40
N PHE A 161 7.10 1.42 10.39
CA PHE A 161 8.10 2.46 10.25
C PHE A 161 8.02 3.46 11.42
N ASN A 162 9.10 3.61 12.15
CA ASN A 162 9.18 4.25 13.45
C ASN A 162 8.52 5.63 13.53
N ILE A 163 8.81 6.51 12.57
CA ILE A 163 8.29 7.91 12.57
C ILE A 163 6.78 8.00 12.31
N PHE A 164 6.15 6.90 11.85
CA PHE A 164 4.69 6.82 11.69
C PHE A 164 3.99 6.29 12.95
N VAL A 165 4.78 5.81 13.93
CA VAL A 165 4.27 5.32 15.22
C VAL A 165 4.17 6.46 16.24
N ASP A 166 5.24 7.27 16.39
CA ASP A 166 5.24 8.41 17.30
C ASP A 166 6.35 9.40 16.90
N HIS A 167 6.12 10.71 17.14
CA HIS A 167 7.14 11.74 16.96
C HIS A 167 8.28 11.64 17.98
N ASP A 168 8.01 11.09 19.18
CA ASP A 168 9.01 10.88 20.22
C ASP A 168 9.71 9.53 20.01
N PRO A 169 11.04 9.51 19.68
CA PRO A 169 11.77 8.27 19.48
C PRO A 169 11.65 7.25 20.64
N ALA A 170 11.47 7.73 21.85
CA ALA A 170 11.30 6.87 23.04
C ALA A 170 9.95 6.12 23.05
N LYS A 171 8.99 6.55 22.22
CA LYS A 171 7.66 5.97 22.07
C LYS A 171 7.46 5.21 20.76
N GLN A 172 8.49 5.10 19.94
CA GLN A 172 8.48 4.31 18.71
C GLN A 172 8.64 2.83 19.07
N THR A 173 7.63 2.27 19.73
CA THR A 173 7.64 0.93 20.32
C THR A 173 6.49 0.08 19.79
N VAL A 174 6.60 -1.24 19.96
CA VAL A 174 5.55 -2.21 19.59
C VAL A 174 4.26 -1.92 20.35
N GLU A 175 4.33 -1.47 21.61
CA GLU A 175 3.16 -1.13 22.42
C GLU A 175 2.41 0.07 21.85
N ASN A 176 3.13 1.09 21.36
CA ASN A 176 2.47 2.22 20.70
C ASN A 176 1.95 1.85 19.33
N LEU A 177 2.64 1.00 18.58
CA LEU A 177 2.12 0.44 17.33
C LEU A 177 0.82 -0.36 17.58
N ALA A 178 0.77 -1.15 18.65
CA ALA A 178 -0.45 -1.86 19.04
C ALA A 178 -1.62 -0.90 19.36
N ARG A 179 -1.36 0.27 19.95
CA ARG A 179 -2.39 1.30 20.17
C ARG A 179 -2.93 1.89 18.87
N HIS A 180 -2.10 2.03 17.82
CA HIS A 180 -2.62 2.38 16.50
C HIS A 180 -3.61 1.32 16.02
N ALA A 181 -3.27 0.03 16.16
CA ALA A 181 -4.17 -1.06 15.79
C ALA A 181 -5.48 -1.01 16.57
N GLU A 182 -5.42 -0.83 17.90
CA GLU A 182 -6.60 -0.70 18.76
C GLU A 182 -7.51 0.44 18.29
N HIS A 183 -6.95 1.65 18.07
CA HIS A 183 -7.71 2.79 17.56
C HIS A 183 -8.35 2.51 16.20
N MET A 184 -7.59 1.91 15.28
CA MET A 184 -8.09 1.58 13.95
C MET A 184 -9.20 0.53 14.02
N ILE A 185 -9.07 -0.47 14.89
CA ILE A 185 -10.11 -1.49 15.13
C ILE A 185 -11.38 -0.87 15.73
N ASP A 186 -11.25 0.09 16.64
CA ASP A 186 -12.40 0.81 17.21
C ASP A 186 -13.17 1.60 16.14
N ILE A 187 -12.50 2.14 15.12
CA ILE A 187 -13.10 2.89 14.01
C ILE A 187 -13.65 1.98 12.91
N MET A 188 -12.93 0.93 12.56
CA MET A 188 -13.16 0.13 11.36
C MET A 188 -13.77 -1.25 11.66
N GLY A 189 -13.51 -1.82 12.83
CA GLY A 189 -13.73 -3.22 13.12
C GLY A 189 -12.52 -4.10 12.79
N ILE A 190 -12.40 -5.23 13.47
CA ILE A 190 -11.25 -6.13 13.39
C ILE A 190 -11.04 -6.72 11.99
N ASP A 191 -12.10 -6.90 11.22
CA ASP A 191 -12.03 -7.49 9.87
C ASP A 191 -11.40 -6.56 8.83
N HIS A 192 -11.21 -5.28 9.18
CA HIS A 192 -10.66 -4.24 8.29
C HIS A 192 -9.24 -3.79 8.67
N VAL A 193 -8.62 -4.41 9.67
CA VAL A 193 -7.26 -4.06 10.13
C VAL A 193 -6.36 -5.28 10.04
N GLY A 194 -5.21 -5.14 9.40
CA GLY A 194 -4.22 -6.19 9.20
C GLY A 194 -2.80 -5.72 9.49
N CYS A 195 -1.84 -6.58 9.22
CA CYS A 195 -0.41 -6.27 9.30
C CYS A 195 0.11 -5.90 7.91
N GLY A 196 0.75 -4.75 7.80
CA GLY A 196 1.42 -4.25 6.59
C GLY A 196 2.72 -3.58 7.00
N PHE A 197 3.60 -4.34 7.68
CA PHE A 197 4.74 -3.81 8.43
C PHE A 197 5.80 -3.12 7.58
N ASP A 198 5.79 -3.34 6.27
CA ASP A 198 6.70 -2.67 5.34
C ASP A 198 8.18 -3.01 5.61
N PHE A 199 8.47 -4.30 5.81
CA PHE A 199 9.82 -4.77 6.06
C PHE A 199 10.68 -4.67 4.80
N PHE A 200 11.88 -4.06 4.95
CA PHE A 200 12.82 -3.84 3.86
C PHE A 200 14.29 -4.06 4.29
N GLU A 201 14.54 -4.94 5.24
CA GLU A 201 15.87 -5.27 5.78
C GLU A 201 16.85 -5.78 4.73
N PHE A 202 16.36 -6.15 3.54
CA PHE A 202 17.21 -6.49 2.39
C PHE A 202 17.94 -5.29 1.77
N ILE A 203 17.57 -4.04 2.16
CA ILE A 203 18.25 -2.81 1.76
C ILE A 203 19.26 -2.48 2.86
N GLU A 204 20.50 -2.95 2.70
CA GLU A 204 21.55 -2.82 3.73
C GLU A 204 22.41 -1.55 3.59
N ASP A 205 22.24 -0.75 2.53
CA ASP A 205 23.09 0.41 2.35
C ASP A 205 22.55 1.65 3.10
N GLU A 206 23.45 2.25 3.91
CA GLU A 206 23.15 3.43 4.75
C GLU A 206 22.71 4.66 3.92
N GLU A 207 23.13 4.78 2.67
CA GLU A 207 22.81 5.90 1.80
C GLU A 207 21.36 5.80 1.33
N THR A 208 20.91 4.61 0.95
CA THR A 208 19.51 4.34 0.58
C THR A 208 18.58 4.51 1.77
N MET A 209 18.96 3.98 2.94
CA MET A 209 18.22 4.15 4.20
C MET A 209 18.12 5.63 4.61
N GLY A 210 19.20 6.38 4.51
CA GLY A 210 19.21 7.81 4.79
C GLY A 210 18.33 8.62 3.84
N SER A 211 18.30 8.28 2.55
CA SER A 211 17.44 8.94 1.56
C SER A 211 15.94 8.63 1.77
N MET A 212 15.59 7.39 2.14
CA MET A 212 14.22 7.01 2.49
C MET A 212 13.72 7.74 3.74
N ALA A 213 14.53 7.81 4.79
CA ALA A 213 14.21 8.55 6.00
C ALA A 213 14.03 10.06 5.72
N ALA A 214 14.92 10.68 4.93
CA ALA A 214 14.84 12.08 4.54
C ALA A 214 13.62 12.38 3.65
N SER A 215 13.19 11.45 2.81
CA SER A 215 12.00 11.60 1.97
C SER A 215 10.69 11.35 2.73
N SER A 216 10.77 10.91 3.98
CA SER A 216 9.62 10.56 4.83
C SER A 216 9.35 11.62 5.92
N THR A 217 10.21 12.65 6.04
CA THR A 217 10.06 13.80 6.94
C THR A 217 9.65 15.07 6.21
#